data_7def3f3cebb4ff58bb2fc26c7934321c
#
_entry.id   7def3f3cebb4ff58bb2fc26c7934321c
#
_cell.length_a   1.000
_cell.length_b   1.000
_cell.length_c   1.000
_cell.angle_alpha   90.00
_cell.angle_beta   90.00
_cell.angle_gamma   90.00
#
_symmetry.space_group_name_H-M   'P 1'
#
loop_
_entity.id
_entity.type
_entity.pdbx_description
1 polymer ?
#
loop_
_entity_poly.entity_id
_entity_poly.type
_entity_poly.pdbx_seq_one_letter_code
_entity_poly.pdbx_strand_id
1 'polypeptide(L)'
;NFALRKAKINVVGVVGLVENMVSGNAQRPGDIVKSYSGKTIEVLNTDAEGRLVLADALTFTEKKFKPKFIIDLATLTGAIIVSLGSEYGGLFSNNDKLSKELIDAGEKTDEKLWRMPLHKNFDKLMDSKNADMQNINYVGGAGSTTAAQFLQRFILNKTPWAHLDI
;
A
#
# COMPACT_ATOMS: atom_id res chain seq x y z
N ASN A 1 16.83 1.26 -14.37
CA ASN A 1 17.19 -0.09 -14.87
C ASN A 1 16.51 -0.43 -16.20
N PHE A 2 15.18 -0.24 -16.35
CA PHE A 2 14.46 -0.51 -17.59
C PHE A 2 15.01 0.27 -18.79
N ALA A 3 15.28 1.58 -18.61
CA ALA A 3 15.88 2.41 -19.65
C ALA A 3 17.28 1.95 -20.05
N LEU A 4 18.13 1.65 -19.07
CA LEU A 4 19.49 1.16 -19.32
C LEU A 4 19.50 -0.17 -20.07
N ARG A 5 18.56 -1.06 -19.76
CA ARG A 5 18.41 -2.36 -20.43
C ARG A 5 17.67 -2.28 -21.76
N LYS A 6 17.20 -1.08 -22.15
CA LYS A 6 16.37 -0.87 -23.35
C LYS A 6 15.20 -1.86 -23.43
N ALA A 7 14.56 -2.10 -22.26
CA ALA A 7 13.47 -3.07 -22.16
C ALA A 7 12.27 -2.61 -23.01
N LYS A 8 11.74 -3.51 -23.86
CA LYS A 8 10.57 -3.23 -24.72
C LYS A 8 9.27 -3.37 -23.93
N ILE A 9 9.07 -2.49 -22.95
CA ILE A 9 7.90 -2.48 -22.08
C ILE A 9 7.40 -1.05 -21.89
N ASN A 10 6.10 -0.91 -21.65
CA ASN A 10 5.50 0.34 -21.20
C ASN A 10 5.43 0.32 -19.67
N VAL A 11 6.20 1.19 -19.04
CA VAL A 11 6.26 1.33 -17.57
C VAL A 11 6.06 2.78 -17.21
N VAL A 12 5.25 3.00 -16.18
CA VAL A 12 5.07 4.29 -15.52
C VAL A 12 5.57 4.17 -14.09
N GLY A 13 6.53 5.00 -13.72
CA GLY A 13 6.96 5.15 -12.33
C GLY A 13 6.25 6.35 -11.70
N VAL A 14 5.64 6.11 -10.53
CA VAL A 14 5.01 7.16 -9.72
C VAL A 14 5.68 7.20 -8.37
N VAL A 15 6.12 8.37 -7.94
CA VAL A 15 6.78 8.58 -6.65
C VAL A 15 5.97 9.61 -5.87
N GLY A 16 5.54 9.25 -4.67
CA GLY A 16 4.95 10.18 -3.71
C GLY A 16 6.05 11.00 -3.05
N LEU A 17 6.08 12.30 -3.32
CA LEU A 17 7.02 13.23 -2.68
C LEU A 17 6.22 14.18 -1.80
N VAL A 18 6.46 14.11 -0.51
CA VAL A 18 5.77 14.93 0.50
C VAL A 18 6.76 15.46 1.52
N GLU A 19 6.45 16.61 2.10
CA GLU A 19 7.15 17.09 3.29
C GLU A 19 6.60 16.36 4.52
N ASN A 20 7.48 15.79 5.32
CA ASN A 20 7.18 15.16 6.60
C ASN A 20 7.92 15.88 7.71
N MET A 21 7.42 17.06 8.08
CA MET A 21 8.04 17.96 9.05
C MET A 21 7.04 18.34 10.14
N VAL A 22 7.57 18.63 11.32
CA VAL A 22 6.78 19.27 12.38
C VAL A 22 6.32 20.65 11.92
N SER A 23 5.01 20.86 11.91
CA SER A 23 4.40 22.12 11.46
C SER A 23 3.10 22.38 12.21
N GLY A 24 2.78 23.66 12.41
CA GLY A 24 1.48 24.08 12.96
C GLY A 24 0.29 23.70 12.08
N ASN A 25 0.52 23.43 10.79
CA ASN A 25 -0.48 23.01 9.81
C ASN A 25 -0.48 21.49 9.52
N ALA A 26 0.36 20.71 10.23
CA ALA A 26 0.42 19.28 10.08
C ALA A 26 -0.91 18.63 10.50
N GLN A 27 -1.22 17.48 9.92
CA GLN A 27 -2.37 16.66 10.31
C GLN A 27 -2.32 16.29 11.78
N ARG A 28 -3.48 16.22 12.41
CA ARG A 28 -3.64 15.87 13.83
C ARG A 28 -4.48 14.62 13.97
N PRO A 29 -4.29 13.83 15.03
CA PRO A 29 -5.21 12.74 15.34
C PRO A 29 -6.65 13.28 15.48
N GLY A 30 -7.59 12.63 14.79
CA GLY A 30 -8.99 13.04 14.69
C GLY A 30 -9.33 13.87 13.45
N ASP A 31 -8.34 14.33 12.68
CA ASP A 31 -8.62 14.99 11.40
C ASP A 31 -9.23 14.00 10.40
N ILE A 32 -10.15 14.50 9.57
CA ILE A 32 -10.72 13.75 8.45
C ILE A 32 -10.24 14.38 7.17
N VAL A 33 -9.48 13.59 6.40
CA VAL A 33 -8.94 14.03 5.11
C VAL A 33 -9.66 13.36 3.96
N LYS A 34 -9.72 14.05 2.82
CA LYS A 34 -10.31 13.52 1.59
C LYS A 34 -9.22 13.09 0.63
N SER A 35 -9.22 11.83 0.27
CA SER A 35 -8.27 11.26 -0.69
C SER A 35 -8.59 11.67 -2.14
N TYR A 36 -7.64 11.46 -3.04
CA TYR A 36 -7.83 11.64 -4.50
C TYR A 36 -8.95 10.76 -5.08
N SER A 37 -9.28 9.65 -4.43
CA SER A 37 -10.43 8.82 -4.81
C SER A 37 -11.78 9.47 -4.52
N GLY A 38 -11.80 10.45 -3.62
CA GLY A 38 -12.99 11.10 -3.07
C GLY A 38 -13.43 10.52 -1.72
N LYS A 39 -12.86 9.38 -1.29
CA LYS A 39 -13.14 8.78 0.01
C LYS A 39 -12.54 9.60 1.14
N THR A 40 -13.22 9.62 2.27
CA THR A 40 -12.78 10.27 3.50
C THR A 40 -12.02 9.29 4.39
N ILE A 41 -10.98 9.77 5.04
CA ILE A 41 -10.12 8.98 5.92
C ILE A 41 -9.99 9.70 7.25
N GLU A 42 -10.38 9.04 8.34
CA GLU A 42 -10.11 9.50 9.69
C GLU A 42 -8.65 9.19 10.05
N VAL A 43 -7.88 10.22 10.34
CA VAL A 43 -6.48 10.11 10.75
C VAL A 43 -6.43 9.93 12.26
N LEU A 44 -6.25 8.71 12.71
CA LEU A 44 -6.17 8.39 14.15
C LEU A 44 -4.72 8.33 14.64
N ASN A 45 -3.78 8.02 13.76
CA ASN A 45 -2.35 8.03 14.04
C ASN A 45 -1.62 8.73 12.88
N THR A 46 -0.94 9.82 13.20
CA THR A 46 -0.20 10.62 12.21
C THR A 46 1.10 9.95 11.74
N ASP A 47 1.60 8.95 12.47
CA ASP A 47 2.75 8.10 12.06
C ASP A 47 2.36 7.03 11.02
N ALA A 48 1.09 6.94 10.67
CA ALA A 48 0.58 6.11 9.57
C ALA A 48 0.24 6.97 8.33
N GLU A 49 1.13 7.90 7.98
CA GLU A 49 0.97 8.87 6.89
C GLU A 49 1.34 8.28 5.53
N GLY A 50 2.32 7.38 5.47
CA GLY A 50 2.80 6.78 4.22
C GLY A 50 1.69 6.12 3.41
N ARG A 51 0.75 5.46 4.08
CA ARG A 51 -0.40 4.85 3.41
C ARG A 51 -1.39 5.87 2.83
N LEU A 52 -1.45 7.09 3.35
CA LEU A 52 -2.27 8.17 2.80
C LEU A 52 -1.69 8.64 1.46
N VAL A 53 -0.38 8.80 1.38
CA VAL A 53 0.35 9.15 0.16
C VAL A 53 0.17 8.06 -0.90
N LEU A 54 0.35 6.77 -0.51
CA LEU A 54 0.16 5.64 -1.41
C LEU A 54 -1.28 5.52 -1.91
N ALA A 55 -2.28 5.77 -1.07
CA ALA A 55 -3.69 5.76 -1.45
C ALA A 55 -3.97 6.68 -2.64
N ASP A 56 -3.44 7.89 -2.59
CA ASP A 56 -3.59 8.88 -3.66
C ASP A 56 -2.79 8.47 -4.90
N ALA A 57 -1.54 8.03 -4.73
CA ALA A 57 -0.69 7.58 -5.82
C ALA A 57 -1.29 6.38 -6.57
N LEU A 58 -1.86 5.40 -5.87
CA LEU A 58 -2.53 4.23 -6.44
C LEU A 58 -3.75 4.63 -7.25
N THR A 59 -4.64 5.43 -6.67
CA THR A 59 -5.85 5.90 -7.37
C THR A 59 -5.51 6.78 -8.57
N PHE A 60 -4.54 7.68 -8.42
CA PHE A 60 -4.07 8.52 -9.54
C PHE A 60 -3.53 7.66 -10.68
N THR A 61 -2.68 6.68 -10.35
CA THR A 61 -2.08 5.78 -11.32
C THR A 61 -3.14 5.00 -12.09
N GLU A 62 -4.09 4.42 -11.38
CA GLU A 62 -5.16 3.63 -11.99
C GLU A 62 -6.04 4.47 -12.91
N LYS A 63 -6.47 5.65 -12.45
CA LYS A 63 -7.33 6.55 -13.25
C LYS A 63 -6.62 7.10 -14.48
N LYS A 64 -5.37 7.54 -14.32
CA LYS A 64 -4.64 8.25 -15.37
C LYS A 64 -4.06 7.31 -16.44
N PHE A 65 -3.47 6.21 -16.02
CA PHE A 65 -2.67 5.34 -16.92
C PHE A 65 -3.37 4.05 -17.29
N LYS A 66 -4.42 3.64 -16.55
CA LYS A 66 -5.18 2.40 -16.79
C LYS A 66 -4.24 1.19 -16.99
N PRO A 67 -3.33 0.93 -16.04
CA PRO A 67 -2.29 -0.08 -16.20
C PRO A 67 -2.89 -1.49 -16.21
N LYS A 68 -2.17 -2.44 -16.80
CA LYS A 68 -2.54 -3.86 -16.75
C LYS A 68 -2.39 -4.45 -15.34
N PHE A 69 -1.46 -3.95 -14.57
CA PHE A 69 -1.26 -4.25 -13.15
C PHE A 69 -0.46 -3.11 -12.48
N ILE A 70 -0.53 -3.06 -11.17
CA ILE A 70 0.19 -2.10 -10.32
C ILE A 70 1.01 -2.88 -9.31
N ILE A 71 2.26 -2.47 -9.12
CA ILE A 71 3.11 -2.92 -8.01
C ILE A 71 3.54 -1.66 -7.27
N ASP A 72 3.27 -1.59 -5.99
CA ASP A 72 3.80 -0.55 -5.12
C ASP A 72 4.74 -1.15 -4.07
N LEU A 73 5.74 -0.37 -3.69
CA LEU A 73 6.76 -0.74 -2.72
C LEU A 73 6.87 0.37 -1.69
N ALA A 74 6.87 0.01 -0.43
CA ALA A 74 7.11 0.95 0.65
C ALA A 74 7.67 0.22 1.88
N THR A 75 8.52 0.91 2.63
CA THR A 75 8.84 0.56 4.03
C THR A 75 7.67 1.05 4.88
N LEU A 76 6.54 0.33 4.78
CA LEU A 76 5.26 0.87 5.26
C LEU A 76 5.02 0.57 6.73
N THR A 77 5.40 -0.63 7.20
CA THR A 77 5.08 -1.02 8.57
C THR A 77 6.25 -1.70 9.29
N GLY A 78 6.46 -1.34 10.54
CA GLY A 78 7.34 -2.12 11.41
C GLY A 78 6.81 -3.54 11.70
N ALA A 79 5.51 -3.78 11.50
CA ALA A 79 4.89 -5.07 11.74
C ALA A 79 5.39 -6.15 10.77
N ILE A 80 5.78 -5.79 9.56
CA ILE A 80 6.33 -6.76 8.60
C ILE A 80 7.70 -7.27 9.04
N ILE A 81 8.52 -6.41 9.65
CA ILE A 81 9.83 -6.78 10.19
C ILE A 81 9.66 -7.77 11.35
N VAL A 82 8.65 -7.56 12.21
CA VAL A 82 8.32 -8.49 13.30
C VAL A 82 7.91 -9.87 12.75
N SER A 83 7.24 -9.89 11.58
CA SER A 83 6.75 -11.13 10.97
C SER A 83 7.81 -11.89 10.19
N LEU A 84 8.63 -11.19 9.41
CA LEU A 84 9.51 -11.79 8.38
C LEU A 84 11.00 -11.46 8.58
N GLY A 85 11.34 -10.64 9.58
CA GLY A 85 12.71 -10.15 9.78
C GLY A 85 13.20 -9.35 8.59
N SER A 86 14.47 -9.48 8.28
CA SER A 86 15.15 -8.87 7.12
C SER A 86 15.32 -9.83 5.93
N GLU A 87 14.73 -11.05 6.03
CA GLU A 87 14.96 -12.10 5.03
C GLU A 87 13.96 -12.08 3.88
N TYR A 88 12.73 -11.64 4.15
CA TYR A 88 11.64 -11.61 3.18
C TYR A 88 10.91 -10.29 3.21
N GLY A 89 10.60 -9.75 2.03
CA GLY A 89 9.59 -8.70 1.90
C GLY A 89 8.18 -9.28 2.02
N GLY A 90 7.26 -8.53 2.62
CA GLY A 90 5.85 -8.93 2.72
C GLY A 90 5.11 -8.62 1.43
N LEU A 91 4.56 -9.63 0.76
CA LEU A 91 3.78 -9.49 -0.47
C LEU A 91 2.29 -9.61 -0.17
N PHE A 92 1.54 -8.58 -0.46
CA PHE A 92 0.08 -8.57 -0.45
C PHE A 92 -0.44 -8.39 -1.87
N SER A 93 -1.45 -9.15 -2.30
CA SER A 93 -1.97 -9.04 -3.65
C SER A 93 -3.43 -9.48 -3.75
N ASN A 94 -4.19 -8.79 -4.59
CA ASN A 94 -5.54 -9.17 -4.98
C ASN A 94 -5.57 -10.13 -6.17
N ASN A 95 -4.40 -10.57 -6.68
CA ASN A 95 -4.27 -11.40 -7.88
C ASN A 95 -3.23 -12.51 -7.68
N ASP A 96 -3.67 -13.78 -7.76
CA ASP A 96 -2.81 -14.93 -7.51
C ASP A 96 -1.70 -15.10 -8.55
N LYS A 97 -2.01 -14.80 -9.82
CA LYS A 97 -1.01 -14.88 -10.90
C LYS A 97 0.11 -13.87 -10.69
N LEU A 98 -0.25 -12.60 -10.43
CA LEU A 98 0.73 -11.54 -10.16
C LEU A 98 1.59 -11.87 -8.94
N SER A 99 0.96 -12.36 -7.87
CA SER A 99 1.65 -12.79 -6.66
C SER A 99 2.69 -13.88 -6.95
N LYS A 100 2.28 -14.91 -7.72
CA LYS A 100 3.19 -16.00 -8.09
C LYS A 100 4.36 -15.51 -8.95
N GLU A 101 4.08 -14.66 -9.94
CA GLU A 101 5.11 -14.10 -10.82
C GLU A 101 6.15 -13.28 -10.04
N LEU A 102 5.71 -12.53 -9.02
CA LEU A 102 6.60 -11.76 -8.15
C LEU A 102 7.44 -12.65 -7.25
N ILE A 103 6.87 -13.70 -6.65
CA ILE A 103 7.62 -14.67 -5.86
C ILE A 103 8.68 -15.37 -6.72
N ASP A 104 8.29 -15.88 -7.88
CA ASP A 104 9.19 -16.54 -8.82
C ASP A 104 10.33 -15.60 -9.30
N ALA A 105 10.06 -14.30 -9.40
CA ALA A 105 11.07 -13.30 -9.73
C ALA A 105 12.02 -13.04 -8.55
N GLY A 106 11.47 -12.90 -7.34
CA GLY A 106 12.24 -12.71 -6.12
C GLY A 106 13.22 -13.84 -5.85
N GLU A 107 12.79 -15.09 -6.04
CA GLU A 107 13.68 -16.26 -5.93
C GLU A 107 14.85 -16.24 -6.93
N LYS A 108 14.62 -15.73 -8.14
CA LYS A 108 15.67 -15.63 -9.18
C LYS A 108 16.67 -14.51 -8.94
N THR A 109 16.28 -13.49 -8.20
CA THR A 109 17.10 -12.29 -7.96
C THR A 109 17.64 -12.23 -6.53
N ASP A 110 17.32 -13.23 -5.71
CA ASP A 110 17.59 -13.27 -4.25
C ASP A 110 16.95 -12.08 -3.49
N GLU A 111 15.82 -11.60 -4.01
CA GLU A 111 14.96 -10.60 -3.38
C GLU A 111 13.64 -11.28 -2.95
N LYS A 112 13.72 -12.11 -1.93
CA LYS A 112 12.68 -13.06 -1.55
C LYS A 112 11.43 -12.36 -1.02
N LEU A 113 10.27 -12.92 -1.39
CA LEU A 113 8.96 -12.41 -0.99
C LEU A 113 8.14 -13.52 -0.32
N TRP A 114 7.44 -13.16 0.75
CA TRP A 114 6.48 -14.04 1.40
C TRP A 114 5.07 -13.49 1.27
N ARG A 115 4.15 -14.29 0.68
CA ARG A 115 2.78 -13.87 0.50
C ARG A 115 2.03 -13.85 1.82
N MET A 116 1.53 -12.68 2.18
CA MET A 116 0.71 -12.41 3.37
C MET A 116 -0.79 -12.41 2.99
N PRO A 117 -1.68 -12.78 3.93
CA PRO A 117 -3.11 -12.89 3.62
C PRO A 117 -3.78 -11.52 3.50
N LEU A 118 -4.76 -11.42 2.59
CA LEU A 118 -5.81 -10.43 2.59
C LEU A 118 -7.14 -11.11 2.94
N HIS A 119 -7.93 -10.53 3.84
CA HIS A 119 -9.20 -11.12 4.24
C HIS A 119 -10.20 -10.05 4.71
N LYS A 120 -11.47 -10.25 4.40
CA LYS A 120 -12.56 -9.31 4.72
C LYS A 120 -12.65 -8.92 6.21
N ASN A 121 -12.22 -9.78 7.12
CA ASN A 121 -12.22 -9.46 8.54
C ASN A 121 -11.12 -8.47 8.91
N PHE A 122 -9.97 -8.51 8.23
CA PHE A 122 -8.94 -7.48 8.38
C PHE A 122 -9.37 -6.16 7.72
N ASP A 123 -10.05 -6.23 6.58
CA ASP A 123 -10.59 -5.04 5.92
C ASP A 123 -11.58 -4.27 6.82
N LYS A 124 -12.47 -4.98 7.51
CA LYS A 124 -13.43 -4.38 8.46
C LYS A 124 -12.76 -3.62 9.60
N LEU A 125 -11.53 -3.97 9.98
CA LEU A 125 -10.79 -3.25 11.02
C LEU A 125 -10.39 -1.83 10.58
N MET A 126 -10.49 -1.54 9.31
CA MET A 126 -10.23 -0.21 8.74
C MET A 126 -11.50 0.65 8.61
N ASP A 127 -12.65 0.16 9.04
CA ASP A 127 -13.89 0.95 9.06
C ASP A 127 -13.83 2.03 10.15
N SER A 128 -14.26 3.23 9.81
CA SER A 128 -14.41 4.36 10.75
C SER A 128 -15.89 4.59 11.08
N LYS A 129 -16.17 5.20 12.21
CA LYS A 129 -17.50 5.70 12.58
C LYS A 129 -17.77 7.11 12.04
N ASN A 130 -16.70 7.83 11.68
CA ASN A 130 -16.76 9.26 11.36
C ASN A 130 -16.44 9.56 9.89
N ALA A 131 -15.84 8.58 9.18
CA ALA A 131 -15.41 8.70 7.79
C ALA A 131 -15.64 7.37 7.05
N ASP A 132 -15.32 7.30 5.75
CA ASP A 132 -15.41 6.05 4.99
C ASP A 132 -14.44 4.98 5.52
N MET A 133 -13.33 5.40 6.13
CA MET A 133 -12.35 4.52 6.77
C MET A 133 -11.44 5.29 7.73
N GLN A 134 -10.65 4.55 8.49
CA GLN A 134 -9.58 5.08 9.35
C GLN A 134 -8.21 4.63 8.86
N ASN A 135 -7.17 5.39 9.21
CA ASN A 135 -5.82 5.11 8.72
C ASN A 135 -5.07 4.05 9.55
N ILE A 136 -5.57 3.68 10.71
CA ILE A 136 -4.96 2.67 11.57
C ILE A 136 -6.01 1.80 12.26
N ASN A 137 -5.63 0.54 12.57
CA ASN A 137 -6.42 -0.37 13.39
C ASN A 137 -5.95 -0.31 14.85
N TYR A 138 -6.87 -0.03 15.78
CA TYR A 138 -6.60 -0.03 17.23
C TYR A 138 -6.91 -1.35 17.95
N VAL A 139 -7.49 -2.33 17.27
CA VAL A 139 -7.80 -3.63 17.90
C VAL A 139 -6.52 -4.40 18.23
N GLY A 140 -5.41 -4.03 17.59
CA GLY A 140 -4.10 -4.66 17.75
C GLY A 140 -3.89 -5.86 16.82
N GLY A 141 -2.62 -6.17 16.56
CA GLY A 141 -2.20 -7.25 15.66
C GLY A 141 -2.42 -6.96 14.17
N ALA A 142 -1.84 -7.82 13.34
CA ALA A 142 -1.96 -7.80 11.88
C ALA A 142 -1.68 -6.43 11.21
N GLY A 143 -0.74 -5.64 11.76
CA GLY A 143 -0.49 -4.26 11.33
C GLY A 143 -0.15 -4.12 9.85
N SER A 144 0.70 -4.99 9.30
CA SER A 144 1.04 -5.01 7.87
C SER A 144 -0.17 -5.41 7.01
N THR A 145 -0.95 -6.40 7.44
CA THR A 145 -2.14 -6.85 6.73
C THR A 145 -3.23 -5.78 6.69
N THR A 146 -3.48 -5.08 7.80
CA THR A 146 -4.47 -4.00 7.84
C THR A 146 -4.03 -2.80 7.03
N ALA A 147 -2.72 -2.50 6.98
CA ALA A 147 -2.17 -1.48 6.10
C ALA A 147 -2.41 -1.82 4.62
N ALA A 148 -2.13 -3.06 4.23
CA ALA A 148 -2.40 -3.53 2.87
C ALA A 148 -3.90 -3.53 2.53
N GLN A 149 -4.78 -3.90 3.48
CA GLN A 149 -6.24 -3.82 3.29
C GLN A 149 -6.70 -2.36 3.10
N PHE A 150 -6.11 -1.41 3.83
CA PHE A 150 -6.36 0.00 3.61
C PHE A 150 -6.00 0.40 2.18
N LEU A 151 -4.80 0.04 1.70
CA LEU A 151 -4.35 0.34 0.33
C LEU A 151 -5.26 -0.29 -0.73
N GLN A 152 -5.69 -1.54 -0.52
CA GLN A 152 -6.58 -2.25 -1.45
C GLN A 152 -7.88 -1.48 -1.73
N ARG A 153 -8.41 -0.72 -0.76
CA ARG A 153 -9.61 0.10 -0.92
C ARG A 153 -9.46 1.20 -1.98
N PHE A 154 -8.22 1.51 -2.40
CA PHE A 154 -7.89 2.53 -3.39
C PHE A 154 -7.60 1.96 -4.79
N ILE A 155 -7.71 0.64 -4.95
CA ILE A 155 -7.73 -0.03 -6.26
C ILE A 155 -9.19 -0.12 -6.72
N LEU A 156 -9.64 0.89 -7.47
CA LEU A 156 -11.07 1.11 -7.72
C LEU A 156 -11.66 0.17 -8.80
N ASN A 157 -10.86 -0.23 -9.78
CA ASN A 157 -11.30 -1.01 -10.94
C ASN A 157 -10.90 -2.49 -10.86
N LYS A 158 -10.52 -2.98 -9.67
CA LYS A 158 -10.01 -4.34 -9.47
C LYS A 158 -8.78 -4.65 -10.35
N THR A 159 -8.01 -3.63 -10.71
CA THR A 159 -6.73 -3.82 -11.40
C THR A 159 -5.87 -4.81 -10.62
N PRO A 160 -5.23 -5.80 -11.26
CA PRO A 160 -4.25 -6.66 -10.58
C PRO A 160 -3.23 -5.80 -9.85
N TRP A 161 -3.11 -6.01 -8.55
CA TRP A 161 -2.29 -5.17 -7.68
C TRP A 161 -1.50 -6.02 -6.71
N ALA A 162 -0.28 -5.58 -6.45
CA ALA A 162 0.58 -6.11 -5.41
C ALA A 162 1.22 -4.96 -4.63
N HIS A 163 1.23 -5.09 -3.32
CA HIS A 163 1.97 -4.25 -2.38
C HIS A 163 3.13 -5.05 -1.80
N LEU A 164 4.32 -4.47 -1.83
CA LEU A 164 5.51 -5.00 -1.20
C LEU A 164 5.86 -4.13 0.01
N ASP A 165 5.66 -4.67 1.21
CA ASP A 165 6.07 -4.04 2.48
C ASP A 165 7.50 -4.51 2.79
N ILE A 166 8.48 -3.58 2.73
CA ILE A 166 9.92 -3.84 2.74
C ILE A 166 10.64 -3.04 3.81
#